data_95138a6c32206c88eaa5973516bda1dd
#
_entry.id   95138a6c32206c88eaa5973516bda1dd
#
_cell.length_a   1.000
_cell.length_b   1.000
_cell.length_c   1.000
_cell.angle_alpha   90.00
_cell.angle_beta   90.00
_cell.angle_gamma   90.00
#
_symmetry.space_group_name_H-M   'P 1'
#
loop_
_entity.id
_entity.type
_entity.pdbx_description
1 polymer ?
#
loop_
_entity_poly.entity_id
_entity_poly.type
_entity_poly.pdbx_seq_one_letter_code
_entity_poly.pdbx_strand_id
1 'polypeptide(L)'
;MDILISDLIQNNFLNEERFASAFVSGKFRIKRWGRIKIRQHLKQKNISDYSINMGLKEIDEEEYLQNLHDLLETKNRLITAKNKWDRLAKLQRYIQSKGYENELVREALDQLVN
;
A
#
# COMPACT_ATOMS: atom_id res chain seq x y z
N MET A 1 -30.19 -15.53 -23.98
CA MET A 1 -29.98 -15.35 -22.55
C MET A 1 -28.53 -15.53 -22.12
N ASP A 2 -27.82 -16.47 -22.70
CA ASP A 2 -26.43 -16.71 -22.37
C ASP A 2 -25.54 -15.50 -22.67
N ILE A 3 -25.88 -14.74 -23.71
CA ILE A 3 -25.14 -13.53 -24.10
C ILE A 3 -25.24 -12.48 -23.01
N LEU A 4 -26.43 -12.34 -22.40
CA LEU A 4 -26.63 -11.35 -21.32
C LEU A 4 -25.80 -11.70 -20.07
N ILE A 5 -25.71 -12.98 -19.74
CA ILE A 5 -24.92 -13.45 -18.61
C ILE A 5 -23.43 -13.18 -18.86
N SER A 6 -22.96 -13.48 -20.08
CA SER A 6 -21.56 -13.20 -20.46
C SER A 6 -21.24 -11.72 -20.37
N ASP A 7 -22.15 -10.86 -20.88
CA ASP A 7 -21.96 -9.41 -20.83
C ASP A 7 -21.90 -8.90 -19.40
N LEU A 8 -22.75 -9.42 -18.51
CA LEU A 8 -22.73 -9.04 -17.10
C LEU A 8 -21.42 -9.43 -16.42
N ILE A 9 -20.90 -10.62 -16.73
CA ILE A 9 -19.64 -11.09 -16.19
C ILE A 9 -18.51 -10.19 -16.66
N GLN A 10 -18.46 -9.87 -17.96
CA GLN A 10 -17.46 -8.97 -18.52
C GLN A 10 -17.54 -7.57 -17.92
N ASN A 11 -18.74 -7.05 -17.79
CA ASN A 11 -18.95 -5.72 -17.21
C ASN A 11 -18.50 -5.67 -15.74
N ASN A 12 -18.83 -6.72 -14.98
CA ASN A 12 -18.39 -6.79 -13.59
C ASN A 12 -16.88 -6.84 -13.48
N PHE A 13 -16.23 -7.60 -14.36
CA PHE A 13 -14.77 -7.70 -14.39
C PHE A 13 -14.12 -6.35 -14.70
N LEU A 14 -14.61 -5.63 -15.71
CA LEU A 14 -14.11 -4.32 -16.08
C LEU A 14 -14.34 -3.30 -14.96
N ASN A 15 -15.51 -3.35 -14.32
CA ASN A 15 -15.81 -2.47 -13.20
C ASN A 15 -14.92 -2.76 -12.03
N GLU A 16 -14.59 -4.03 -11.80
CA GLU A 16 -13.67 -4.44 -10.74
C GLU A 16 -12.27 -3.90 -10.97
N GLU A 17 -11.77 -3.94 -12.21
CA GLU A 17 -10.47 -3.37 -12.55
C GLU A 17 -10.45 -1.86 -12.33
N ARG A 18 -11.49 -1.17 -12.76
CA ARG A 18 -11.62 0.27 -12.56
C ARG A 18 -11.66 0.62 -11.08
N PHE A 19 -12.42 -0.15 -10.32
CA PHE A 19 -12.51 0.05 -8.88
C PHE A 19 -11.16 -0.16 -8.23
N ALA A 20 -10.47 -1.24 -8.57
CA ALA A 20 -9.17 -1.54 -8.01
C ALA A 20 -8.15 -0.43 -8.34
N SER A 21 -8.13 0.01 -9.60
CA SER A 21 -7.22 1.08 -10.03
C SER A 21 -7.48 2.37 -9.27
N ALA A 22 -8.74 2.77 -9.16
CA ALA A 22 -9.10 3.99 -8.44
C ALA A 22 -8.81 3.88 -6.94
N PHE A 23 -9.09 2.71 -6.35
CA PHE A 23 -8.82 2.46 -4.94
C PHE A 23 -7.33 2.53 -4.64
N VAL A 24 -6.51 1.85 -5.45
CA VAL A 24 -5.05 1.86 -5.31
C VAL A 24 -4.52 3.30 -5.39
N SER A 25 -4.93 4.02 -6.44
CA SER A 25 -4.46 5.39 -6.65
C SER A 25 -4.83 6.30 -5.47
N GLY A 26 -6.08 6.22 -5.01
CA GLY A 26 -6.54 7.04 -3.89
C GLY A 26 -5.83 6.72 -2.59
N LYS A 27 -5.72 5.44 -2.25
CA LYS A 27 -5.07 5.05 -1.00
C LYS A 27 -3.57 5.32 -1.02
N PHE A 28 -2.94 5.10 -2.16
CA PHE A 28 -1.52 5.40 -2.32
C PHE A 28 -1.22 6.90 -2.23
N ARG A 29 -1.97 7.73 -2.97
CA ARG A 29 -1.68 9.16 -3.07
C ARG A 29 -2.19 9.97 -1.89
N ILE A 30 -3.37 9.65 -1.39
CA ILE A 30 -4.01 10.42 -0.33
C ILE A 30 -3.66 9.88 1.05
N LYS A 31 -3.81 8.57 1.24
CA LYS A 31 -3.57 7.94 2.53
C LYS A 31 -2.13 7.47 2.71
N ARG A 32 -1.38 7.38 1.63
CA ARG A 32 0.00 6.89 1.61
C ARG A 32 0.14 5.47 2.16
N TRP A 33 -0.85 4.63 1.85
CA TRP A 33 -0.80 3.23 2.25
C TRP A 33 0.22 2.46 1.43
N GLY A 34 0.84 1.44 2.03
CA GLY A 34 1.66 0.48 1.31
C GLY A 34 0.83 -0.57 0.61
N ARG A 35 1.48 -1.34 -0.25
CA ARG A 35 0.82 -2.35 -1.09
C ARG A 35 0.12 -3.44 -0.28
N ILE A 36 0.70 -3.84 0.85
CA ILE A 36 0.12 -4.91 1.67
C ILE A 36 -1.26 -4.50 2.20
N LYS A 37 -1.36 -3.29 2.71
CA LYS A 37 -2.63 -2.79 3.26
C LYS A 37 -3.68 -2.59 2.16
N ILE A 38 -3.26 -2.05 1.02
CA ILE A 38 -4.16 -1.87 -0.12
C ILE A 38 -4.70 -3.22 -0.57
N ARG A 39 -3.82 -4.23 -0.72
CA ARG A 39 -4.21 -5.58 -1.11
C ARG A 39 -5.20 -6.19 -0.14
N GLN A 40 -4.94 -6.07 1.16
CA GLN A 40 -5.83 -6.63 2.18
C GLN A 40 -7.23 -6.03 2.09
N HIS A 41 -7.32 -4.73 1.92
CA HIS A 41 -8.62 -4.05 1.82
C HIS A 41 -9.37 -4.44 0.55
N LEU A 42 -8.67 -4.58 -0.58
CA LEU A 42 -9.30 -5.01 -1.81
C LEU A 42 -9.77 -6.47 -1.74
N LYS A 43 -9.00 -7.33 -1.08
CA LYS A 43 -9.41 -8.72 -0.87
C LYS A 43 -10.66 -8.81 0.01
N GLN A 44 -10.78 -7.97 1.02
CA GLN A 44 -11.98 -7.90 1.86
C GLN A 44 -13.21 -7.51 1.06
N LYS A 45 -13.03 -6.78 -0.02
CA LYS A 45 -14.11 -6.39 -0.93
C LYS A 45 -14.36 -7.41 -2.02
N ASN A 46 -13.72 -8.58 -1.93
CA ASN A 46 -13.85 -9.69 -2.88
C ASN A 46 -13.37 -9.35 -4.30
N ILE A 47 -12.38 -8.46 -4.38
CA ILE A 47 -11.74 -8.14 -5.66
C ILE A 47 -10.77 -9.26 -6.01
N SER A 48 -10.74 -9.67 -7.28
CA SER A 48 -9.87 -10.74 -7.73
C SER A 48 -8.39 -10.36 -7.64
N ASP A 49 -7.54 -11.35 -7.46
CA ASP A 49 -6.09 -11.13 -7.42
C ASP A 49 -5.57 -10.49 -8.70
N TYR A 50 -6.15 -10.85 -9.84
CA TYR A 50 -5.77 -10.26 -11.12
C TYR A 50 -5.99 -8.74 -11.12
N SER A 51 -7.18 -8.32 -10.73
CA SER A 51 -7.52 -6.88 -10.69
C SER A 51 -6.67 -6.14 -9.67
N ILE A 52 -6.42 -6.74 -8.51
CA ILE A 52 -5.55 -6.16 -7.48
C ILE A 52 -4.14 -5.96 -8.03
N ASN A 53 -3.58 -7.00 -8.65
CA ASN A 53 -2.23 -6.94 -9.18
C ASN A 53 -2.10 -5.90 -10.28
N MET A 54 -3.11 -5.79 -11.16
CA MET A 54 -3.10 -4.78 -12.21
C MET A 54 -3.12 -3.37 -11.64
N GLY A 55 -3.93 -3.15 -10.61
CA GLY A 55 -3.98 -1.84 -9.94
C GLY A 55 -2.67 -1.50 -9.25
N LEU A 56 -2.08 -2.47 -8.55
CA LEU A 56 -0.83 -2.25 -7.83
C LEU A 56 0.35 -1.97 -8.78
N LYS A 57 0.32 -2.51 -9.99
CA LYS A 57 1.36 -2.23 -11.00
C LYS A 57 1.37 -0.77 -11.45
N GLU A 58 0.28 -0.05 -11.26
CA GLU A 58 0.20 1.36 -11.63
C GLU A 58 0.99 2.26 -10.68
N ILE A 59 1.38 1.76 -9.51
CA ILE A 59 2.17 2.52 -8.55
C ILE A 59 3.61 2.66 -9.08
N ASP A 60 4.08 3.90 -9.19
CA ASP A 60 5.47 4.17 -9.56
C ASP A 60 6.38 3.79 -8.39
N GLU A 61 7.42 2.99 -8.68
CA GLU A 61 8.31 2.46 -7.64
C GLU A 61 9.06 3.58 -6.92
N GLU A 62 9.53 4.58 -7.66
CA GLU A 62 10.25 5.69 -7.03
C GLU A 62 9.35 6.50 -6.10
N GLU A 63 8.11 6.78 -6.54
CA GLU A 63 7.13 7.46 -5.68
C GLU A 63 6.82 6.63 -4.44
N TYR A 64 6.73 5.32 -4.60
CA TYR A 64 6.44 4.41 -3.51
C TYR A 64 7.53 4.47 -2.43
N LEU A 65 8.78 4.38 -2.86
CA LEU A 65 9.92 4.46 -1.95
C LEU A 65 10.03 5.84 -1.30
N GLN A 66 9.75 6.89 -2.08
CA GLN A 66 9.77 8.25 -1.54
C GLN A 66 8.72 8.44 -0.47
N ASN A 67 7.50 7.92 -0.69
CA ASN A 67 6.45 7.97 0.33
C ASN A 67 6.88 7.27 1.62
N LEU A 68 7.51 6.10 1.48
CA LEU A 68 8.01 5.36 2.62
C LEU A 68 9.02 6.18 3.42
N HIS A 69 10.00 6.76 2.76
CA HIS A 69 11.02 7.58 3.40
C HIS A 69 10.41 8.82 4.05
N ASP A 70 9.51 9.50 3.36
CA ASP A 70 8.87 10.72 3.88
C ASP A 70 8.05 10.43 5.13
N LEU A 71 7.30 9.33 5.13
CA LEU A 71 6.51 8.92 6.28
C LEU A 71 7.41 8.62 7.49
N LEU A 72 8.51 7.90 7.25
CA LEU A 72 9.45 7.56 8.32
C LEU A 72 10.16 8.79 8.87
N GLU A 73 10.62 9.69 8.01
CA GLU A 73 11.27 10.92 8.44
C GLU A 73 10.35 11.79 9.27
N THR A 74 9.11 11.97 8.81
CA THR A 74 8.12 12.78 9.51
C THR A 74 7.83 12.17 10.88
N LYS A 75 7.58 10.87 10.94
CA LYS A 75 7.29 10.18 12.19
C LYS A 75 8.47 10.24 13.14
N ASN A 76 9.69 10.06 12.62
CA ASN A 76 10.91 10.11 13.43
C ASN A 76 11.08 11.42 14.14
N ARG A 77 10.69 12.54 13.50
CA ARG A 77 10.76 13.86 14.14
C ARG A 77 9.70 14.04 15.21
N LEU A 78 8.57 13.34 15.10
CA LEU A 78 7.43 13.53 16.00
C LEU A 78 7.45 12.63 17.22
N ILE A 79 8.10 11.47 17.15
CA ILE A 79 8.10 10.52 18.26
C ILE A 79 9.17 10.84 19.28
N THR A 80 8.91 10.45 20.53
CA THR A 80 9.92 10.42 21.59
C THR A 80 10.28 8.97 21.87
N ALA A 81 11.54 8.72 22.18
CA ALA A 81 12.03 7.37 22.41
C ALA A 81 13.09 7.38 23.49
N LYS A 82 13.16 6.29 24.26
CA LYS A 82 14.12 6.13 25.35
C LYS A 82 15.54 5.92 24.84
N ASN A 83 15.65 5.23 23.69
CA ASN A 83 16.93 4.92 23.08
C ASN A 83 16.71 4.58 21.61
N LYS A 84 17.80 4.24 20.91
CA LYS A 84 17.76 3.90 19.49
C LYS A 84 16.84 2.72 19.20
N TRP A 85 16.87 1.69 20.03
CA TRP A 85 16.08 0.48 19.83
C TRP A 85 14.59 0.74 19.98
N ASP A 86 14.23 1.52 20.98
CA ASP A 86 12.84 1.93 21.19
C ASP A 86 12.33 2.76 20.02
N ARG A 87 13.16 3.66 19.50
CA ARG A 87 12.83 4.48 18.33
C ARG A 87 12.57 3.62 17.11
N LEU A 88 13.48 2.67 16.83
CA LEU A 88 13.32 1.76 15.69
C LEU A 88 12.04 0.92 15.81
N ALA A 89 11.75 0.41 16.99
CA ALA A 89 10.54 -0.38 17.22
C ALA A 89 9.27 0.44 16.96
N LYS A 90 9.25 1.68 17.41
CA LYS A 90 8.10 2.57 17.20
C LYS A 90 7.90 2.90 15.72
N LEU A 91 8.99 3.21 15.03
CA LEU A 91 8.95 3.50 13.60
C LEU A 91 8.49 2.29 12.79
N GLN A 92 9.01 1.10 13.14
CA GLN A 92 8.64 -0.12 12.45
C GLN A 92 7.15 -0.44 12.62
N ARG A 93 6.62 -0.33 13.84
CA ARG A 93 5.20 -0.55 14.10
C ARG A 93 4.33 0.43 13.30
N TYR A 94 4.72 1.69 13.28
CA TYR A 94 3.99 2.72 12.56
C TYR A 94 3.91 2.41 11.07
N ILE A 95 5.07 2.13 10.47
CA ILE A 95 5.13 1.94 9.03
C ILE A 95 4.50 0.60 8.59
N GLN A 96 4.58 -0.43 9.46
CA GLN A 96 3.89 -1.67 9.21
C GLN A 96 2.37 -1.48 9.21
N SER A 97 1.86 -0.60 10.07
CA SER A 97 0.43 -0.29 10.09
C SER A 97 -0.02 0.40 8.80
N LYS A 98 0.90 1.04 8.08
CA LYS A 98 0.64 1.62 6.77
C LYS A 98 0.70 0.60 5.63
N GLY A 99 1.25 -0.59 5.89
CA GLY A 99 1.22 -1.70 4.95
C GLY A 99 2.39 -1.78 3.98
N TYR A 100 3.55 -1.27 4.36
CA TYR A 100 4.74 -1.39 3.53
C TYR A 100 5.44 -2.72 3.76
N GLU A 101 6.13 -3.21 2.72
CA GLU A 101 6.82 -4.49 2.76
C GLU A 101 8.01 -4.44 3.73
N ASN A 102 8.17 -5.48 4.53
CA ASN A 102 9.20 -5.52 5.58
C ASN A 102 10.61 -5.30 5.06
N GLU A 103 10.94 -5.83 3.88
CA GLU A 103 12.26 -5.66 3.30
C GLU A 103 12.58 -4.20 3.01
N LEU A 104 11.60 -3.49 2.44
CA LEU A 104 11.74 -2.07 2.13
C LEU A 104 11.81 -1.24 3.41
N VAL A 105 11.02 -1.61 4.42
CA VAL A 105 11.03 -0.95 5.72
C VAL A 105 12.40 -1.08 6.37
N ARG A 106 12.97 -2.27 6.35
CA ARG A 106 14.29 -2.52 6.94
C ARG A 106 15.36 -1.66 6.30
N GLU A 107 15.39 -1.60 4.97
CA GLU A 107 16.35 -0.78 4.24
C GLU A 107 16.18 0.70 4.56
N ALA A 108 14.93 1.16 4.60
CA ALA A 108 14.65 2.57 4.89
C ALA A 108 15.04 2.94 6.31
N LEU A 109 14.82 2.06 7.28
CA LEU A 109 15.20 2.29 8.67
C LEU A 109 16.72 2.33 8.83
N ASP A 110 17.43 1.45 8.13
CA ASP A 110 18.90 1.46 8.14
C ASP A 110 19.44 2.78 7.63
N GLN A 111 18.90 3.30 6.54
CA GLN A 111 19.31 4.58 5.98
C GLN A 111 18.99 5.75 6.90
N LEU A 112 17.88 5.68 7.60
CA LEU A 112 17.43 6.76 8.48
C LEU A 112 18.28 6.90 9.74
N VAL A 113 18.74 5.77 10.28
CA VAL A 113 19.40 5.70 11.58
C VAL A 113 20.94 5.68 11.45
N ASN A 114 21.43 5.23 10.33
CA ASN A 114 22.85 5.21 10.04
C ASN A 114 23.26 6.43 9.24
#